data_49067b33a37f198e5c5756c869240188
#
_entry.id   49067b33a37f198e5c5756c869240188
#
_cell.length_a   1.000
_cell.length_b   1.000
_cell.length_c   1.000
_cell.angle_alpha   90.00
_cell.angle_beta   90.00
_cell.angle_gamma   90.00
#
_symmetry.space_group_name_H-M   'P 1'
#
loop_
_entity.id
_entity.type
_entity.pdbx_description
1 polymer ?
#
loop_
_entity_poly.entity_id
_entity_poly.type
_entity_poly.pdbx_seq_one_letter_code
_entity_poly.pdbx_strand_id
1 'polypeptide(L)'
;MKIKLFATGKISAKYLNDGIGIYLNRLKHYTNIEIIEFGEVKVKNILEIKNLESKKIIDKVNFGKEDLILLDEKGKELNSIQFSDFLQKKMNNSKDLVFVIGGAYGFSDEIKEKALLQIALSKMTFSHQMIRLFFLEQLYRGFTILKGEPYHNE
;
A
#
# COMPACT_ATOMS: atom_id res chain seq x y z
N MET A 1 -3.90 -11.01 -11.28
CA MET A 1 -3.00 -10.29 -10.35
C MET A 1 -3.70 -10.17 -9.01
N LYS A 2 -3.05 -10.61 -7.96
CA LYS A 2 -3.50 -10.41 -6.57
C LYS A 2 -2.80 -9.18 -5.99
N ILE A 3 -3.48 -8.43 -5.15
CA ILE A 3 -2.91 -7.27 -4.45
C ILE A 3 -2.96 -7.53 -2.96
N LYS A 4 -1.85 -7.31 -2.27
CA LYS A 4 -1.77 -7.33 -0.82
C LYS A 4 -1.44 -5.92 -0.33
N LEU A 5 -2.11 -5.50 0.74
CA LEU A 5 -1.77 -4.30 1.48
C LEU A 5 -1.24 -4.71 2.85
N PHE A 6 0.04 -4.50 3.07
CA PHE A 6 0.71 -4.73 4.34
C PHE A 6 0.71 -3.44 5.15
N ALA A 7 0.38 -3.51 6.42
CA ALA A 7 0.36 -2.36 7.30
C ALA A 7 0.79 -2.73 8.72
N THR A 8 1.50 -1.84 9.39
CA THR A 8 1.89 -2.00 10.78
C THR A 8 0.83 -1.39 11.69
N GLY A 9 0.42 -2.14 12.72
CA GLY A 9 -0.61 -1.74 13.66
C GLY A 9 -2.04 -1.98 13.16
N LYS A 10 -3.00 -1.89 14.07
CA LYS A 10 -4.44 -2.07 13.80
C LYS A 10 -5.15 -0.74 13.62
N ILE A 11 -6.25 -0.76 12.89
CA ILE A 11 -7.18 0.36 12.85
C ILE A 11 -8.02 0.36 14.13
N SER A 12 -8.01 1.46 14.88
CA SER A 12 -8.81 1.63 16.10
C SER A 12 -10.11 2.41 15.86
N ALA A 13 -10.13 3.32 14.89
CA ALA A 13 -11.29 4.17 14.63
C ALA A 13 -12.35 3.44 13.78
N LYS A 14 -13.58 3.37 14.29
CA LYS A 14 -14.70 2.73 13.60
C LYS A 14 -14.97 3.31 12.22
N TYR A 15 -14.93 4.64 12.07
CA TYR A 15 -15.20 5.29 10.78
C TYR A 15 -14.18 4.92 9.70
N LEU A 16 -12.92 4.66 10.08
CA LEU A 16 -11.88 4.18 9.16
C LEU A 16 -12.13 2.72 8.77
N ASN A 17 -12.47 1.86 9.71
CA ASN A 17 -12.83 0.46 9.43
C ASN A 17 -14.05 0.39 8.50
N ASP A 18 -15.06 1.21 8.73
CA ASP A 18 -16.26 1.26 7.88
C ASP A 18 -15.91 1.73 6.47
N GLY A 19 -15.11 2.79 6.33
CA GLY A 19 -14.65 3.31 5.05
C GLY A 19 -13.78 2.31 4.28
N ILE A 20 -12.84 1.66 4.95
CA ILE A 20 -12.01 0.59 4.39
C ILE A 20 -12.89 -0.55 3.86
N GLY A 21 -13.89 -0.98 4.64
CA GLY A 21 -14.83 -2.02 4.23
C GLY A 21 -15.60 -1.67 2.97
N ILE A 22 -16.01 -0.41 2.81
CA ILE A 22 -16.68 0.08 1.59
C ILE A 22 -15.77 -0.12 0.36
N TYR A 23 -14.53 0.34 0.42
CA TYR A 23 -13.61 0.23 -0.72
C TYR A 23 -13.16 -1.20 -0.99
N LEU A 24 -12.95 -2.02 0.04
CA LEU A 24 -12.69 -3.44 -0.15
C LEU A 24 -13.84 -4.15 -0.89
N ASN A 25 -15.08 -3.84 -0.54
CA ASN A 25 -16.24 -4.40 -1.24
C ASN A 25 -16.31 -3.95 -2.71
N ARG A 26 -15.98 -2.70 -3.01
CA ARG A 26 -15.93 -2.20 -4.39
C ARG A 26 -14.78 -2.86 -5.17
N LEU A 27 -13.61 -2.96 -4.57
CA LEU A 27 -12.40 -3.54 -5.18
C LEU A 27 -12.53 -5.02 -5.56
N LYS A 28 -13.38 -5.79 -4.87
CA LYS A 28 -13.64 -7.21 -5.20
C LYS A 28 -14.10 -7.43 -6.63
N HIS A 29 -14.70 -6.43 -7.27
CA HIS A 29 -15.16 -6.51 -8.67
C HIS A 29 -14.02 -6.37 -9.68
N TYR A 30 -12.83 -5.91 -9.24
CA TYR A 30 -11.68 -5.61 -10.12
C TYR A 30 -10.48 -6.51 -9.85
N THR A 31 -10.23 -6.82 -8.60
CA THR A 31 -9.03 -7.56 -8.18
C THR A 31 -9.26 -8.33 -6.88
N ASN A 32 -8.41 -9.33 -6.65
CA ASN A 32 -8.34 -9.98 -5.35
C ASN A 32 -7.40 -9.17 -4.46
N ILE A 33 -7.94 -8.53 -3.43
CA ILE A 33 -7.19 -7.72 -2.47
C ILE A 33 -7.28 -8.30 -1.05
N GLU A 34 -6.16 -8.31 -0.36
CA GLU A 34 -6.03 -8.76 1.03
C GLU A 34 -5.25 -7.75 1.84
N ILE A 35 -5.74 -7.40 3.02
CA ILE A 35 -5.00 -6.58 4.00
C ILE A 35 -4.37 -7.49 5.04
N ILE A 36 -3.08 -7.32 5.28
CA ILE A 36 -2.32 -8.04 6.30
C ILE A 36 -1.73 -7.03 7.27
N GLU A 37 -2.14 -7.13 8.52
CA GLU A 37 -1.68 -6.27 9.61
C GLU A 37 -0.56 -6.96 10.40
N PHE A 38 0.53 -6.22 10.63
CA PHE A 38 1.66 -6.65 11.46
C PHE A 38 1.57 -5.97 12.82
N GLY A 39 1.89 -6.70 13.88
CA GLY A 39 2.00 -6.12 15.22
C GLY A 39 3.12 -5.09 15.30
N GLU A 40 2.89 -4.01 16.05
CA GLU A 40 3.92 -3.01 16.33
C GLU A 40 5.07 -3.61 17.14
N VAL A 41 6.28 -3.15 16.87
CA VAL A 41 7.47 -3.49 17.63
C VAL A 41 7.62 -2.52 18.78
N LYS A 42 7.71 -3.04 20.02
CA LYS A 42 7.81 -2.26 21.25
C LYS A 42 9.23 -2.34 21.82
N VAL A 43 10.16 -1.58 21.23
CA VAL A 43 11.51 -1.39 21.74
C VAL A 43 11.81 0.11 21.81
N LYS A 44 12.84 0.53 22.56
CA LYS A 44 13.11 1.95 22.79
C LYS A 44 13.87 2.62 21.66
N ASN A 45 14.69 1.88 20.91
CA ASN A 45 15.53 2.43 19.85
C ASN A 45 14.77 2.53 18.52
N ILE A 46 14.65 3.72 17.96
CA ILE A 46 13.93 4.00 16.72
C ILE A 46 14.49 3.21 15.53
N LEU A 47 15.81 3.15 15.39
CA LEU A 47 16.46 2.39 14.31
C LEU A 47 16.15 0.89 14.43
N GLU A 48 16.15 0.35 15.65
CA GLU A 48 15.81 -1.04 15.91
C GLU A 48 14.33 -1.33 15.59
N ILE A 49 13.41 -0.43 15.96
CA ILE A 49 11.99 -0.52 15.57
C ILE A 49 11.85 -0.62 14.06
N LYS A 50 12.45 0.32 13.35
CA LYS A 50 12.43 0.41 11.90
C LYS A 50 12.96 -0.87 11.23
N ASN A 51 14.07 -1.38 11.71
CA ASN A 51 14.71 -2.59 11.18
C ASN A 51 13.86 -3.84 11.45
N LEU A 52 13.31 -3.99 12.65
CA LEU A 52 12.50 -5.15 13.02
C LEU A 52 11.14 -5.17 12.31
N GLU A 53 10.47 -4.02 12.21
CA GLU A 53 9.22 -3.90 11.45
C GLU A 53 9.43 -4.21 9.97
N SER A 54 10.48 -3.63 9.37
CA SER A 54 10.82 -3.90 7.97
C SER A 54 11.18 -5.35 7.73
N LYS A 55 11.91 -6.00 8.65
CA LYS A 55 12.25 -7.42 8.56
C LYS A 55 11.02 -8.31 8.56
N LYS A 56 10.03 -8.07 9.41
CA LYS A 56 8.78 -8.81 9.41
C LYS A 56 8.07 -8.76 8.05
N ILE A 57 8.11 -7.60 7.40
CA ILE A 57 7.54 -7.39 6.07
C ILE A 57 8.32 -8.16 5.02
N ILE A 58 9.65 -8.01 5.00
CA ILE A 58 10.54 -8.69 4.05
C ILE A 58 10.35 -10.21 4.13
N ASP A 59 10.31 -10.77 5.33
CA ASP A 59 10.16 -12.21 5.54
C ASP A 59 8.80 -12.76 5.03
N LYS A 60 7.81 -11.89 4.85
CA LYS A 60 6.47 -12.25 4.36
C LYS A 60 6.31 -12.12 2.85
N VAL A 61 7.20 -11.42 2.17
CA VAL A 61 7.14 -11.18 0.71
C VAL A 61 7.82 -12.33 -0.05
N ASN A 62 7.14 -12.88 -1.03
CA ASN A 62 7.73 -13.83 -1.97
C ASN A 62 8.27 -13.09 -3.20
N PHE A 63 9.50 -12.60 -3.13
CA PHE A 63 10.13 -11.80 -4.20
C PHE A 63 10.22 -12.52 -5.57
N GLY A 64 10.10 -13.86 -5.60
CA GLY A 64 10.00 -14.60 -6.86
C GLY A 64 8.68 -14.41 -7.59
N LYS A 65 7.60 -14.11 -6.85
CA LYS A 65 6.23 -14.03 -7.35
C LYS A 65 5.55 -12.68 -7.10
N GLU A 66 6.15 -11.83 -6.28
CA GLU A 66 5.57 -10.57 -5.81
C GLU A 66 6.53 -9.41 -6.04
N ASP A 67 5.99 -8.28 -6.47
CA ASP A 67 6.68 -6.99 -6.52
C ASP A 67 6.30 -6.16 -5.30
N LEU A 68 7.31 -5.68 -4.58
CA LEU A 68 7.16 -4.87 -3.37
C LEU A 68 7.13 -3.39 -3.72
N ILE A 69 6.10 -2.68 -3.29
CA ILE A 69 5.94 -1.23 -3.45
C ILE A 69 5.77 -0.60 -2.07
N LEU A 70 6.60 0.36 -1.73
CA LEU A 70 6.49 1.09 -0.47
C LEU A 70 5.67 2.36 -0.68
N LEU A 71 4.72 2.60 0.21
CA LEU A 71 3.99 3.87 0.31
C LEU A 71 4.72 4.76 1.32
N ASP A 72 5.41 5.76 0.81
CA ASP A 72 6.28 6.65 1.59
C ASP A 72 6.17 8.08 1.04
N GLU A 73 6.00 9.07 1.91
CA GLU A 73 5.90 10.49 1.54
C GLU A 73 7.13 11.02 0.76
N LYS A 74 8.26 10.34 0.89
CA LYS A 74 9.50 10.62 0.15
C LYS A 74 9.59 9.91 -1.20
N GLY A 75 8.60 9.10 -1.53
CA GLY A 75 8.54 8.36 -2.78
C GLY A 75 8.17 9.26 -3.97
N LYS A 76 8.09 8.63 -5.13
CA LYS A 76 7.64 9.28 -6.37
C LYS A 76 6.16 9.61 -6.29
N GLU A 77 5.79 10.86 -6.53
CA GLU A 77 4.40 11.25 -6.67
C GLU A 77 3.85 10.83 -8.03
N LEU A 78 2.67 10.25 -8.03
CA LEU A 78 1.90 9.91 -9.22
C LEU A 78 0.53 10.55 -9.10
N ASN A 79 0.03 11.11 -10.20
CA ASN A 79 -1.39 11.45 -10.27
C ASN A 79 -2.23 10.18 -10.50
N SER A 80 -3.55 10.29 -10.41
CA SER A 80 -4.44 9.11 -10.50
C SER A 80 -4.35 8.40 -11.85
N ILE A 81 -4.13 9.12 -12.94
CA ILE A 81 -3.93 8.55 -14.28
C ILE A 81 -2.61 7.77 -14.34
N GLN A 82 -1.52 8.37 -13.89
CA GLN A 82 -0.21 7.71 -13.84
C GLN A 82 -0.23 6.46 -12.95
N PHE A 83 -0.98 6.49 -11.85
CA PHE A 83 -1.15 5.32 -11.00
C PHE A 83 -1.96 4.22 -11.70
N SER A 84 -3.02 4.57 -12.43
CA SER A 84 -3.77 3.61 -13.23
C SER A 84 -2.90 2.97 -14.34
N ASP A 85 -2.06 3.75 -15.02
CA ASP A 85 -1.11 3.24 -16.01
C ASP A 85 -0.10 2.27 -15.39
N PHE A 86 0.38 2.58 -14.17
CA PHE A 86 1.23 1.68 -13.42
C PHE A 86 0.52 0.35 -13.14
N LEU A 87 -0.72 0.38 -12.66
CA LEU A 87 -1.52 -0.83 -12.43
C LEU A 87 -1.70 -1.63 -13.72
N GLN A 88 -2.03 -0.97 -14.84
CA GLN A 88 -2.19 -1.64 -16.14
C GLN A 88 -0.91 -2.37 -16.57
N LYS A 89 0.24 -1.71 -16.46
CA LYS A 89 1.54 -2.32 -16.77
C LYS A 89 1.81 -3.55 -15.90
N LYS A 90 1.44 -3.49 -14.61
CA LYS A 90 1.62 -4.61 -13.69
C LYS A 90 0.65 -5.76 -13.95
N MET A 91 -0.59 -5.48 -14.35
CA MET A 91 -1.55 -6.50 -14.74
C MET A 91 -1.07 -7.35 -15.93
N ASN A 92 -0.26 -6.78 -16.79
CA ASN A 92 0.34 -7.49 -17.93
C ASN A 92 1.54 -8.38 -17.54
N ASN A 93 2.00 -8.29 -16.30
CA ASN A 93 3.08 -9.10 -15.76
C ASN A 93 2.51 -10.24 -14.91
N SER A 94 3.27 -11.31 -14.75
CA SER A 94 2.85 -12.50 -13.99
C SER A 94 3.00 -12.38 -12.48
N LYS A 95 3.47 -11.22 -11.97
CA LYS A 95 3.69 -11.01 -10.54
C LYS A 95 2.51 -10.31 -9.86
N ASP A 96 2.28 -10.70 -8.63
CA ASP A 96 1.36 -10.03 -7.71
C ASP A 96 1.99 -8.75 -7.13
N LEU A 97 1.19 -7.87 -6.56
CA LEU A 97 1.66 -6.62 -5.94
C LEU A 97 1.50 -6.67 -4.44
N VAL A 98 2.55 -6.25 -3.73
CA VAL A 98 2.52 -6.01 -2.29
C VAL A 98 2.79 -4.53 -2.04
N PHE A 99 1.75 -3.79 -1.67
CA PHE A 99 1.89 -2.42 -1.18
C PHE A 99 2.09 -2.43 0.32
N VAL A 100 2.98 -1.57 0.82
CA VAL A 100 3.30 -1.51 2.25
C VAL A 100 3.14 -0.10 2.78
N ILE A 101 2.38 0.01 3.85
CA ILE A 101 2.30 1.20 4.69
C ILE A 101 3.16 0.92 5.93
N GLY A 102 4.22 1.68 6.09
CA GLY A 102 5.12 1.56 7.24
C GLY A 102 4.51 2.04 8.54
N GLY A 103 5.18 1.75 9.64
CA GLY A 103 4.87 2.31 10.95
C GLY A 103 5.30 3.77 11.07
N ALA A 104 5.19 4.32 12.30
CA ALA A 104 5.44 5.73 12.59
C ALA A 104 6.84 6.25 12.19
N TYR A 105 7.83 5.37 12.15
CA TYR A 105 9.24 5.73 11.89
C TYR A 105 9.71 5.41 10.47
N GLY A 106 8.81 4.90 9.61
CA GLY A 106 9.13 4.59 8.21
C GLY A 106 9.84 3.25 8.00
N PHE A 107 10.64 3.19 6.97
CA PHE A 107 11.26 1.97 6.44
C PHE A 107 12.77 1.92 6.66
N SER A 108 13.31 0.71 6.87
CA SER A 108 14.74 0.48 6.87
C SER A 108 15.35 0.63 5.48
N ASP A 109 16.69 0.81 5.41
CA ASP A 109 17.39 0.85 4.13
C ASP A 109 17.28 -0.49 3.38
N GLU A 110 17.31 -1.61 4.10
CA GLU A 110 17.18 -2.94 3.50
C GLU A 110 15.88 -3.12 2.71
N ILE A 111 14.72 -2.74 3.29
CA ILE A 111 13.44 -2.88 2.58
C ILE A 111 13.34 -1.93 1.40
N LYS A 112 13.93 -0.73 1.51
CA LYS A 112 13.99 0.24 0.40
C LYS A 112 14.78 -0.29 -0.78
N GLU A 113 15.89 -0.98 -0.54
CA GLU A 113 16.69 -1.61 -1.59
C GLU A 113 15.96 -2.77 -2.28
N LYS A 114 15.12 -3.51 -1.56
CA LYS A 114 14.34 -4.63 -2.10
C LYS A 114 13.06 -4.19 -2.81
N ALA A 115 12.60 -2.97 -2.57
CA ALA A 115 11.39 -2.46 -3.17
C ALA A 115 11.59 -2.13 -4.66
N LEU A 116 10.62 -2.50 -5.48
CA LEU A 116 10.57 -2.12 -6.88
C LEU A 116 10.40 -0.61 -7.04
N LEU A 117 9.59 -0.01 -6.19
CA LEU A 117 9.22 1.40 -6.27
C LEU A 117 8.79 1.92 -4.89
N GLN A 118 9.04 3.19 -4.66
CA GLN A 118 8.47 3.95 -3.55
C GLN A 118 7.52 4.99 -4.13
N ILE A 119 6.27 4.99 -3.70
CA ILE A 119 5.21 5.90 -4.17
C ILE A 119 4.76 6.78 -3.02
N ALA A 120 4.68 8.09 -3.25
CA ALA A 120 4.03 9.03 -2.36
C ALA A 120 2.61 9.32 -2.84
N LEU A 121 1.63 9.14 -1.97
CA LEU A 121 0.25 9.61 -2.23
C LEU A 121 0.15 11.14 -2.08
N SER A 122 1.03 11.71 -1.27
CA SER A 122 1.18 13.15 -1.05
C SER A 122 2.55 13.42 -0.44
N LYS A 123 3.06 14.63 -0.56
CA LYS A 123 4.21 15.10 0.21
C LYS A 123 3.87 15.39 1.68
N MET A 124 2.59 15.51 1.99
CA MET A 124 2.10 15.68 3.36
C MET A 124 2.09 14.33 4.09
N THR A 125 2.40 14.35 5.37
CA THR A 125 2.34 13.17 6.22
C THR A 125 0.91 12.90 6.66
N PHE A 126 0.45 11.68 6.49
CA PHE A 126 -0.83 11.19 7.03
C PHE A 126 -0.58 10.21 8.18
N SER A 127 -1.56 10.07 9.07
CA SER A 127 -1.53 8.98 10.03
C SER A 127 -1.50 7.63 9.29
N HIS A 128 -0.78 6.65 9.84
CA HIS A 128 -0.68 5.31 9.24
C HIS A 128 -2.03 4.55 9.22
N GLN A 129 -3.01 4.99 9.99
CA GLN A 129 -4.38 4.45 9.93
C GLN A 129 -5.17 5.07 8.79
N MET A 130 -5.15 6.41 8.65
CA MET A 130 -5.92 7.13 7.63
C MET A 130 -5.40 6.88 6.21
N ILE A 131 -4.11 6.77 6.04
CA ILE A 131 -3.50 6.52 4.72
C ILE A 131 -3.99 5.20 4.09
N ARG A 132 -4.39 4.22 4.88
CA ARG A 132 -4.97 2.97 4.36
C ARG A 132 -6.26 3.22 3.60
N LEU A 133 -7.12 4.07 4.14
CA LEU A 133 -8.37 4.44 3.49
C LEU A 133 -8.10 5.22 2.19
N PHE A 134 -7.21 6.20 2.23
CA PHE A 134 -6.83 6.97 1.04
C PHE A 134 -6.22 6.09 -0.05
N PHE A 135 -5.34 5.17 0.33
CA PHE A 135 -4.74 4.25 -0.63
C PHE A 135 -5.79 3.35 -1.30
N LEU A 136 -6.71 2.78 -0.52
CA LEU A 136 -7.76 1.92 -1.08
C LEU A 136 -8.72 2.70 -1.99
N GLU A 137 -9.01 3.96 -1.68
CA GLU A 137 -9.77 4.84 -2.55
C GLU A 137 -9.02 5.08 -3.87
N GLN A 138 -7.71 5.40 -3.81
CA GLN A 138 -6.92 5.61 -5.01
C GLN A 138 -6.74 4.33 -5.84
N LEU A 139 -6.63 3.18 -5.18
CA LEU A 139 -6.60 1.89 -5.86
C LEU A 139 -7.92 1.63 -6.62
N TYR A 140 -9.05 1.86 -5.97
CA TYR A 140 -10.36 1.76 -6.59
C TYR A 140 -10.50 2.72 -7.77
N ARG A 141 -10.12 3.99 -7.59
CA ARG A 141 -10.09 5.01 -8.66
C ARG A 141 -9.24 4.56 -9.83
N GLY A 142 -8.05 4.02 -9.59
CA GLY A 142 -7.17 3.50 -10.63
C GLY A 142 -7.87 2.42 -11.48
N PHE A 143 -8.56 1.48 -10.87
CA PHE A 143 -9.31 0.45 -11.61
C PHE A 143 -10.52 1.02 -12.37
N THR A 144 -11.24 1.99 -11.82
CA THR A 144 -12.36 2.63 -12.53
C THR A 144 -11.88 3.39 -13.77
N ILE A 145 -10.71 4.04 -13.70
CA ILE A 145 -10.08 4.68 -14.87
C ILE A 145 -9.77 3.62 -15.93
N LEU A 146 -9.15 2.50 -15.57
CA LEU A 146 -8.83 1.42 -16.51
C LEU A 146 -10.07 0.81 -17.19
N LYS A 147 -11.22 0.85 -16.53
CA LYS A 147 -12.50 0.36 -17.07
C LYS A 147 -13.31 1.43 -17.79
N GLY A 148 -12.86 2.67 -17.82
CA GLY A 148 -13.60 3.78 -18.42
C GLY A 148 -14.90 4.13 -17.66
N GLU A 149 -14.95 3.87 -16.37
CA GLU A 149 -16.12 4.14 -15.53
C GLU A 149 -16.13 5.58 -15.00
N PRO A 150 -17.32 6.19 -14.79
CA PRO A 150 -17.45 7.62 -14.45
C PRO A 150 -17.24 7.92 -12.96
N TYR A 151 -16.13 7.47 -12.38
CA TYR A 151 -15.73 7.77 -11.00
C TYR A 151 -14.67 8.87 -10.93
N HIS A 152 -13.72 8.85 -11.85
CA HIS A 152 -12.69 9.87 -11.97
C HIS A 152 -13.13 10.94 -12.98
N ASN A 153 -13.13 12.19 -12.55
CA ASN A 153 -13.49 13.35 -13.39
C ASN A 153 -12.25 14.23 -13.57
N GLU A 154 -11.82 14.41 -14.79
CA GLU A 154 -10.84 15.40 -15.22
C GLU A 154 -11.47 16.43 -16.14
#